data_5891b5827dad5ddbdf258db88ba1ee1c
#
_entry.id   5891b5827dad5ddbdf258db88ba1ee1c
#
_cell.length_a   1.000
_cell.length_b   1.000
_cell.length_c   1.000
_cell.angle_alpha   90.00
_cell.angle_beta   90.00
_cell.angle_gamma   90.00
#
_symmetry.space_group_name_H-M   'P 1'
#
loop_
_entity.id
_entity.type
_entity.pdbx_description
1 polymer ?
#
loop_
_entity_poly.entity_id
_entity_poly.type
_entity_poly.pdbx_seq_one_letter_code
_entity_poly.pdbx_strand_id
1 'polypeptide(L)'
;MRKEEFIYLPKLVQQYLVYIEAIKGHSELSVIEYASDLRTFFRYLARSKGLCAKDTPDEKIDLSPIDLEFIQNVNLMDAYQFLIYCKDIRHNNEATRARRVISIRRFYSYLSENLGLMEKNPMKTLDAPKAKKALPKYLTLEEAEKLLSVIDGKYKERDYAIITLFLNCGMRLSELVSINYNDIKDDGSLVITGKGNKERIVYLNQACIDAVVKYMNVRPHDKVKDKALFLSSRNQRISPKTVQHLVYTYLDKAGLGDRNLSVHKLRHTAATLMYQHGHVDLLLLKEILGHENLGTTEIYTHINDEAAKKAIQSNPLSKEKPKW
;
A
#
# COMPACT_ATOMS: atom_id res chain seq x y z
N MET A 1 -14.05 8.52 -5.80
CA MET A 1 -15.00 7.89 -6.74
C MET A 1 -15.67 6.72 -6.05
N ARG A 2 -16.98 6.52 -6.25
CA ARG A 2 -17.75 5.37 -5.76
C ARG A 2 -18.15 4.51 -6.95
N LYS A 3 -18.47 3.23 -6.74
CA LYS A 3 -18.90 2.34 -7.84
C LYS A 3 -20.15 2.86 -8.57
N GLU A 4 -21.07 3.51 -7.87
CA GLU A 4 -22.27 4.13 -8.45
C GLU A 4 -21.94 5.18 -9.52
N GLU A 5 -20.75 5.77 -9.46
CA GLU A 5 -20.29 6.77 -10.44
C GLU A 5 -19.74 6.13 -11.73
N PHE A 6 -19.59 4.80 -11.80
CA PHE A 6 -19.06 4.13 -12.99
C PHE A 6 -19.98 4.26 -14.19
N ILE A 7 -21.28 4.46 -13.98
CA ILE A 7 -22.26 4.70 -15.05
C ILE A 7 -21.95 5.95 -15.90
N TYR A 8 -21.18 6.89 -15.36
CA TYR A 8 -20.75 8.10 -16.07
C TYR A 8 -19.42 7.94 -16.83
N LEU A 9 -18.87 6.74 -16.87
CA LEU A 9 -17.69 6.41 -17.65
C LEU A 9 -18.08 5.91 -19.05
N PRO A 10 -17.17 5.99 -20.05
CA PRO A 10 -17.40 5.37 -21.35
C PRO A 10 -17.76 3.89 -21.21
N LYS A 11 -18.68 3.39 -22.03
CA LYS A 11 -19.18 1.99 -21.96
C LYS A 11 -18.06 0.94 -21.95
N LEU A 12 -17.04 1.12 -22.79
CA LEU A 12 -15.88 0.21 -22.84
C LEU A 12 -15.05 0.24 -21.56
N VAL A 13 -14.96 1.39 -20.89
CA VAL A 13 -14.32 1.47 -19.57
C VAL A 13 -15.12 0.73 -18.52
N GLN A 14 -16.47 0.88 -18.53
CA GLN A 14 -17.34 0.12 -17.62
C GLN A 14 -17.17 -1.39 -17.80
N GLN A 15 -17.15 -1.89 -19.03
CA GLN A 15 -16.90 -3.30 -19.35
C GLN A 15 -15.52 -3.77 -18.84
N TYR A 16 -14.49 -2.95 -19.05
CA TYR A 16 -13.16 -3.25 -18.53
C TYR A 16 -13.14 -3.36 -17.01
N LEU A 17 -13.81 -2.45 -16.29
CA LEU A 17 -13.87 -2.49 -14.82
C LEU A 17 -14.56 -3.76 -14.32
N VAL A 18 -15.65 -4.18 -14.96
CA VAL A 18 -16.32 -5.46 -14.65
C VAL A 18 -15.37 -6.64 -14.93
N TYR A 19 -14.64 -6.63 -16.05
CA TYR A 19 -13.69 -7.68 -16.38
C TYR A 19 -12.58 -7.82 -15.34
N ILE A 20 -11.95 -6.71 -14.91
CA ILE A 20 -10.85 -6.78 -13.92
C ILE A 20 -11.34 -7.18 -12.53
N GLU A 21 -12.59 -6.86 -12.19
CA GLU A 21 -13.21 -7.30 -10.94
C GLU A 21 -13.59 -8.77 -10.98
N ALA A 22 -14.43 -9.16 -11.95
CA ALA A 22 -15.05 -10.48 -12.01
C ALA A 22 -14.08 -11.58 -12.48
N ILE A 23 -13.19 -11.27 -13.44
CA ILE A 23 -12.32 -12.27 -14.07
C ILE A 23 -10.90 -12.22 -13.51
N LYS A 24 -10.35 -11.02 -13.30
CA LYS A 24 -8.98 -10.89 -12.77
C LYS A 24 -8.91 -10.85 -11.25
N GLY A 25 -10.05 -10.83 -10.55
CA GLY A 25 -10.11 -10.86 -9.09
C GLY A 25 -9.50 -9.62 -8.40
N HIS A 26 -9.52 -8.46 -9.08
CA HIS A 26 -9.05 -7.24 -8.47
C HIS A 26 -9.96 -6.80 -7.31
N SER A 27 -9.35 -6.30 -6.23
CA SER A 27 -10.11 -5.75 -5.11
C SER A 27 -10.91 -4.50 -5.55
N GLU A 28 -12.02 -4.25 -4.88
CA GLU A 28 -12.87 -3.08 -5.12
C GLU A 28 -12.08 -1.76 -5.13
N LEU A 29 -11.15 -1.58 -4.19
CA LEU A 29 -10.29 -0.40 -4.14
C LEU A 29 -9.42 -0.26 -5.39
N SER A 30 -8.86 -1.36 -5.88
CA SER A 30 -8.08 -1.35 -7.12
C SER A 30 -8.94 -0.98 -8.32
N VAL A 31 -10.16 -1.52 -8.41
CA VAL A 31 -11.12 -1.18 -9.49
C VAL A 31 -11.47 0.31 -9.46
N ILE A 32 -11.72 0.87 -8.27
CA ILE A 32 -11.97 2.31 -8.08
C ILE A 32 -10.77 3.16 -8.51
N GLU A 33 -9.54 2.72 -8.24
CA GLU A 33 -8.32 3.42 -8.68
C GLU A 33 -8.20 3.42 -10.21
N TYR A 34 -8.38 2.27 -10.86
CA TYR A 34 -8.41 2.18 -12.33
C TYR A 34 -9.49 3.09 -12.94
N ALA A 35 -10.70 3.05 -12.37
CA ALA A 35 -11.80 3.90 -12.79
C ALA A 35 -11.45 5.40 -12.68
N SER A 36 -10.85 5.80 -11.57
CA SER A 36 -10.42 7.20 -11.34
C SER A 36 -9.34 7.64 -12.31
N ASP A 37 -8.38 6.77 -12.62
CA ASP A 37 -7.31 7.07 -13.57
C ASP A 37 -7.83 7.22 -14.99
N LEU A 38 -8.66 6.27 -15.44
CA LEU A 38 -9.27 6.29 -16.79
C LEU A 38 -10.25 7.46 -16.93
N ARG A 39 -11.04 7.79 -15.89
CA ARG A 39 -11.89 8.98 -15.88
C ARG A 39 -11.09 10.25 -16.10
N THR A 40 -9.95 10.38 -15.39
CA THR A 40 -9.09 11.55 -15.53
C THR A 40 -8.49 11.63 -16.94
N PHE A 41 -8.08 10.50 -17.51
CA PHE A 41 -7.54 10.43 -18.85
C PHE A 41 -8.57 10.82 -19.90
N PHE A 42 -9.76 10.23 -19.86
CA PHE A 42 -10.81 10.53 -20.83
C PHE A 42 -11.39 11.94 -20.70
N ARG A 43 -11.43 12.53 -19.50
CA ARG A 43 -11.77 13.95 -19.32
C ARG A 43 -10.74 14.87 -19.96
N TYR A 44 -9.47 14.56 -19.82
CA TYR A 44 -8.41 15.28 -20.53
C TYR A 44 -8.58 15.17 -22.05
N LEU A 45 -8.80 13.98 -22.57
CA LEU A 45 -9.01 13.75 -24.02
C LEU A 45 -10.26 14.45 -24.54
N ALA A 46 -11.39 14.40 -23.83
CA ALA A 46 -12.60 15.10 -24.20
C ALA A 46 -12.35 16.61 -24.38
N ARG A 47 -11.57 17.20 -23.49
CA ARG A 47 -11.19 18.60 -23.54
C ARG A 47 -10.19 18.90 -24.67
N SER A 48 -9.17 18.09 -24.84
CA SER A 48 -8.12 18.30 -25.85
C SER A 48 -8.58 18.04 -27.27
N LYS A 49 -9.55 17.14 -27.46
CA LYS A 49 -10.14 16.80 -28.77
C LYS A 49 -11.46 17.54 -29.06
N GLY A 50 -11.83 18.52 -28.21
CA GLY A 50 -12.94 19.45 -28.50
C GLY A 50 -14.35 18.90 -28.24
N LEU A 51 -14.51 17.79 -27.46
CA LEU A 51 -15.84 17.31 -27.07
C LEU A 51 -16.51 18.22 -26.02
N CYS A 52 -15.76 19.11 -25.39
CA CYS A 52 -16.27 20.11 -24.47
C CYS A 52 -15.41 21.37 -24.52
N ALA A 53 -15.90 22.50 -23.98
CA ALA A 53 -15.14 23.72 -23.87
C ALA A 53 -13.91 23.53 -22.94
N LYS A 54 -12.82 24.28 -23.22
CA LYS A 54 -11.54 24.12 -22.47
C LYS A 54 -11.65 24.43 -20.98
N ASP A 55 -12.55 25.32 -20.62
CA ASP A 55 -12.83 25.79 -19.26
C ASP A 55 -13.94 24.97 -18.54
N THR A 56 -14.51 23.96 -19.20
CA THR A 56 -15.53 23.10 -18.58
C THR A 56 -14.98 22.45 -17.32
N PRO A 57 -15.61 22.61 -16.12
CA PRO A 57 -15.20 21.95 -14.91
C PRO A 57 -15.17 20.41 -15.06
N ASP A 58 -14.18 19.75 -14.46
CA ASP A 58 -13.99 18.30 -14.56
C ASP A 58 -15.27 17.49 -14.24
N GLU A 59 -16.05 17.94 -13.24
CA GLU A 59 -17.28 17.26 -12.81
C GLU A 59 -18.41 17.33 -13.85
N LYS A 60 -18.37 18.35 -14.74
CA LYS A 60 -19.40 18.59 -15.76
C LYS A 60 -19.05 18.02 -17.11
N ILE A 61 -17.86 17.43 -17.28
CA ILE A 61 -17.49 16.80 -18.56
C ILE A 61 -18.26 15.50 -18.73
N ASP A 62 -19.13 15.46 -19.74
CA ASP A 62 -19.80 14.26 -20.16
C ASP A 62 -18.85 13.35 -20.94
N LEU A 63 -18.73 12.10 -20.51
CA LEU A 63 -17.90 11.09 -21.14
C LEU A 63 -18.74 10.08 -21.97
N SER A 64 -20.06 10.25 -22.03
CA SER A 64 -20.95 9.36 -22.80
C SER A 64 -20.71 9.37 -24.32
N PRO A 65 -20.23 10.49 -24.94
CA PRO A 65 -19.89 10.50 -26.37
C PRO A 65 -18.61 9.74 -26.73
N ILE A 66 -17.83 9.28 -25.72
CA ILE A 66 -16.59 8.54 -25.97
C ILE A 66 -16.94 7.10 -26.31
N ASP A 67 -16.95 6.80 -27.59
CA ASP A 67 -17.22 5.50 -28.16
C ASP A 67 -15.92 4.76 -28.59
N LEU A 68 -16.09 3.64 -29.32
CA LEU A 68 -14.96 2.87 -29.83
C LEU A 68 -14.12 3.67 -30.84
N GLU A 69 -14.77 4.41 -31.74
CA GLU A 69 -14.10 5.18 -32.78
C GLU A 69 -13.22 6.26 -32.14
N PHE A 70 -13.76 6.99 -31.16
CA PHE A 70 -12.97 7.96 -30.40
C PHE A 70 -11.74 7.33 -29.74
N ILE A 71 -11.93 6.15 -29.10
CA ILE A 71 -10.85 5.44 -28.39
C ILE A 71 -9.78 4.92 -29.37
N GLN A 72 -10.16 4.44 -30.54
CA GLN A 72 -9.24 4.00 -31.60
C GLN A 72 -8.40 5.14 -32.17
N ASN A 73 -8.96 6.36 -32.22
CA ASN A 73 -8.28 7.57 -32.68
C ASN A 73 -7.35 8.21 -31.64
N VAL A 74 -7.20 7.63 -30.46
CA VAL A 74 -6.22 8.07 -29.45
C VAL A 74 -4.87 7.45 -29.77
N ASN A 75 -3.85 8.28 -29.84
CA ASN A 75 -2.49 7.87 -30.15
C ASN A 75 -1.53 8.05 -28.96
N LEU A 76 -0.29 7.60 -29.13
CA LEU A 76 0.75 7.68 -28.10
C LEU A 76 1.07 9.11 -27.67
N MET A 77 1.00 10.07 -28.61
CA MET A 77 1.26 11.49 -28.31
C MET A 77 0.18 12.09 -27.41
N ASP A 78 -1.09 11.71 -27.58
CA ASP A 78 -2.18 12.11 -26.69
C ASP A 78 -1.90 11.66 -25.23
N ALA A 79 -1.36 10.46 -25.06
CA ALA A 79 -0.98 9.94 -23.75
C ALA A 79 0.22 10.69 -23.14
N TYR A 80 1.23 11.04 -23.94
CA TYR A 80 2.35 11.86 -23.46
C TYR A 80 1.91 13.26 -23.05
N GLN A 81 1.05 13.90 -23.83
CA GLN A 81 0.49 15.21 -23.48
C GLN A 81 -0.35 15.15 -22.21
N PHE A 82 -1.12 14.06 -22.01
CA PHE A 82 -1.81 13.82 -20.75
C PHE A 82 -0.84 13.70 -19.56
N LEU A 83 0.31 13.04 -19.72
CA LEU A 83 1.30 12.92 -18.64
C LEU A 83 1.96 14.27 -18.32
N ILE A 84 2.14 15.14 -19.31
CA ILE A 84 2.58 16.53 -19.13
C ILE A 84 1.51 17.31 -18.36
N TYR A 85 0.25 17.24 -18.77
CA TYR A 85 -0.88 17.83 -18.04
C TYR A 85 -0.94 17.35 -16.59
N CYS A 86 -0.74 16.04 -16.35
CA CYS A 86 -0.70 15.49 -15.01
C CYS A 86 0.44 16.07 -14.17
N LYS A 87 1.60 16.35 -14.76
CA LYS A 87 2.75 16.94 -14.07
C LYS A 87 2.53 18.42 -13.79
N ASP A 88 2.23 19.20 -14.83
CA ASP A 88 2.34 20.66 -14.78
C ASP A 88 1.07 21.32 -14.23
N ILE A 89 -0.10 20.76 -14.52
CA ILE A 89 -1.40 21.33 -14.11
C ILE A 89 -1.96 20.61 -12.86
N ARG A 90 -1.85 19.28 -12.79
CA ARG A 90 -2.37 18.53 -11.65
C ARG A 90 -1.33 18.28 -10.55
N HIS A 91 -0.09 18.71 -10.76
CA HIS A 91 1.04 18.55 -9.82
C HIS A 91 1.21 17.13 -9.28
N ASN A 92 0.96 16.12 -10.14
CA ASN A 92 1.12 14.73 -9.76
C ASN A 92 2.60 14.31 -9.73
N ASN A 93 2.98 13.60 -8.68
CA ASN A 93 4.31 13.02 -8.57
C ASN A 93 4.54 11.87 -9.57
N GLU A 94 5.80 11.41 -9.70
CA GLU A 94 6.17 10.34 -10.64
C GLU A 94 5.40 9.04 -10.38
N ALA A 95 5.20 8.66 -9.13
CA ALA A 95 4.50 7.42 -8.76
C ALA A 95 3.04 7.44 -9.22
N THR A 96 2.34 8.56 -9.03
CA THR A 96 0.96 8.73 -9.51
C THR A 96 0.89 8.68 -11.03
N ARG A 97 1.82 9.34 -11.73
CA ARG A 97 1.88 9.31 -13.20
C ARG A 97 2.20 7.91 -13.72
N ALA A 98 3.14 7.19 -13.09
CA ALA A 98 3.45 5.80 -13.44
C ALA A 98 2.24 4.87 -13.25
N ARG A 99 1.48 5.02 -12.16
CA ARG A 99 0.24 4.26 -11.94
C ARG A 99 -0.79 4.51 -13.05
N ARG A 100 -0.96 5.77 -13.47
CA ARG A 100 -1.87 6.13 -14.58
C ARG A 100 -1.45 5.50 -15.91
N VAL A 101 -0.14 5.47 -16.18
CA VAL A 101 0.37 4.74 -17.36
C VAL A 101 -0.04 3.27 -17.31
N ILE A 102 0.10 2.61 -16.15
CA ILE A 102 -0.31 1.22 -16.00
C ILE A 102 -1.82 1.06 -16.27
N SER A 103 -2.66 1.95 -15.74
CA SER A 103 -4.11 1.92 -15.95
C SER A 103 -4.47 2.07 -17.44
N ILE A 104 -3.86 3.03 -18.14
CA ILE A 104 -4.07 3.25 -19.57
C ILE A 104 -3.59 2.04 -20.39
N ARG A 105 -2.37 1.57 -20.17
CA ARG A 105 -1.82 0.41 -20.90
C ARG A 105 -2.70 -0.83 -20.76
N ARG A 106 -3.14 -1.15 -19.55
CA ARG A 106 -3.98 -2.32 -19.28
C ARG A 106 -5.35 -2.21 -19.93
N PHE A 107 -5.93 -1.02 -19.95
CA PHE A 107 -7.18 -0.78 -20.64
C PHE A 107 -7.06 -1.01 -22.15
N TYR A 108 -6.04 -0.44 -22.79
CA TYR A 108 -5.79 -0.65 -24.22
C TYR A 108 -5.38 -2.08 -24.56
N SER A 109 -4.63 -2.77 -23.69
CA SER A 109 -4.37 -4.21 -23.83
C SER A 109 -5.67 -5.03 -23.77
N TYR A 110 -6.60 -4.68 -22.89
CA TYR A 110 -7.91 -5.33 -22.83
C TYR A 110 -8.68 -5.16 -24.14
N LEU A 111 -8.69 -3.97 -24.73
CA LEU A 111 -9.39 -3.73 -25.99
C LEU A 111 -8.76 -4.47 -27.17
N SER A 112 -7.44 -4.56 -27.24
CA SER A 112 -6.73 -5.20 -28.36
C SER A 112 -6.61 -6.71 -28.19
N GLU A 113 -6.18 -7.19 -27.02
CA GLU A 113 -5.79 -8.59 -26.80
C GLU A 113 -6.99 -9.44 -26.36
N ASN A 114 -7.91 -8.90 -25.55
CA ASN A 114 -9.05 -9.66 -25.05
C ASN A 114 -10.29 -9.51 -25.90
N LEU A 115 -10.58 -8.32 -26.43
CA LEU A 115 -11.77 -8.06 -27.23
C LEU A 115 -11.52 -8.04 -28.75
N GLY A 116 -10.27 -7.94 -29.19
CA GLY A 116 -9.94 -7.86 -30.62
C GLY A 116 -10.49 -6.61 -31.31
N LEU A 117 -10.83 -5.56 -30.56
CA LEU A 117 -11.44 -4.33 -31.10
C LEU A 117 -10.40 -3.39 -31.75
N MET A 118 -9.12 -3.69 -31.65
CA MET A 118 -8.02 -2.90 -32.19
C MET A 118 -6.94 -3.81 -32.73
N GLU A 119 -6.53 -3.61 -33.99
CA GLU A 119 -5.41 -4.37 -34.61
C GLU A 119 -4.07 -4.08 -33.92
N LYS A 120 -3.84 -2.82 -33.57
CA LYS A 120 -2.60 -2.36 -32.90
C LYS A 120 -2.95 -1.62 -31.61
N ASN A 121 -2.28 -2.00 -30.54
CA ASN A 121 -2.38 -1.29 -29.27
C ASN A 121 -1.48 -0.04 -29.32
N PRO A 122 -2.01 1.18 -29.39
CA PRO A 122 -1.21 2.41 -29.49
C PRO A 122 -0.46 2.71 -28.19
N MET A 123 -0.87 2.11 -27.06
CA MET A 123 -0.28 2.34 -25.74
C MET A 123 0.73 1.25 -25.35
N LYS A 124 1.06 0.31 -26.24
CA LYS A 124 1.99 -0.79 -25.94
C LYS A 124 3.37 -0.28 -25.52
N THR A 125 3.84 0.79 -26.15
CA THR A 125 5.14 1.43 -25.91
C THR A 125 5.08 2.67 -25.01
N LEU A 126 3.94 2.92 -24.37
CA LEU A 126 3.79 4.04 -23.44
C LEU A 126 4.65 3.81 -22.19
N ASP A 127 5.74 4.55 -22.06
CA ASP A 127 6.66 4.41 -20.93
C ASP A 127 6.18 5.15 -19.68
N ALA A 128 6.40 4.51 -18.53
CA ALA A 128 6.14 5.12 -17.25
C ALA A 128 7.31 6.02 -16.83
N PRO A 129 7.05 7.20 -16.24
CA PRO A 129 8.10 8.01 -15.63
C PRO A 129 8.89 7.19 -14.61
N LYS A 130 10.22 7.23 -14.70
CA LYS A 130 11.09 6.58 -13.72
C LYS A 130 11.00 7.34 -12.39
N ALA A 131 10.35 6.74 -11.40
CA ALA A 131 10.39 7.26 -10.05
C ALA A 131 11.80 7.08 -9.47
N LYS A 132 12.38 8.15 -8.91
CA LYS A 132 13.62 8.02 -8.14
C LYS A 132 13.32 7.12 -6.94
N LYS A 133 14.05 6.01 -6.82
CA LYS A 133 13.98 5.14 -5.64
C LYS A 133 14.55 5.94 -4.46
N ALA A 134 13.68 6.54 -3.64
CA ALA A 134 14.10 7.11 -2.39
C ALA A 134 14.48 5.97 -1.42
N LEU A 135 15.53 6.19 -0.64
CA LEU A 135 15.87 5.26 0.43
C LEU A 135 14.67 5.08 1.37
N PRO A 136 14.40 3.86 1.83
CA PRO A 136 13.28 3.60 2.70
C PRO A 136 13.44 4.39 4.01
N LYS A 137 12.41 5.17 4.38
CA LYS A 137 12.37 5.85 5.68
C LYS A 137 11.82 4.88 6.71
N TYR A 138 12.54 4.74 7.83
CA TYR A 138 12.18 3.92 8.98
C TYR A 138 12.61 4.63 10.27
N LEU A 139 12.18 4.15 11.42
CA LEU A 139 12.60 4.63 12.74
C LEU A 139 13.84 3.87 13.19
N THR A 140 14.79 4.55 13.81
CA THR A 140 15.84 3.88 14.59
C THR A 140 15.22 3.19 15.81
N LEU A 141 16.01 2.38 16.53
CA LEU A 141 15.55 1.74 17.76
C LEU A 141 15.13 2.79 18.79
N GLU A 142 15.96 3.79 19.01
CA GLU A 142 15.73 4.88 19.97
C GLU A 142 14.47 5.69 19.60
N GLU A 143 14.26 5.94 18.31
CA GLU A 143 13.05 6.62 17.84
C GLU A 143 11.79 5.78 18.02
N ALA A 144 11.88 4.46 17.84
CA ALA A 144 10.78 3.55 18.08
C ALA A 144 10.43 3.46 19.59
N GLU A 145 11.44 3.41 20.45
CA GLU A 145 11.27 3.47 21.92
C GLU A 145 10.66 4.81 22.34
N LYS A 146 11.15 5.92 21.79
CA LYS A 146 10.59 7.25 22.04
C LYS A 146 9.13 7.33 21.60
N LEU A 147 8.76 6.76 20.46
CA LEU A 147 7.38 6.72 19.99
C LEU A 147 6.48 5.97 20.98
N LEU A 148 6.94 4.84 21.52
CA LEU A 148 6.18 4.07 22.53
C LEU A 148 6.06 4.81 23.86
N SER A 149 7.08 5.57 24.26
CA SER A 149 7.11 6.28 25.55
C SER A 149 6.16 7.47 25.65
N VAL A 150 5.75 8.07 24.52
CA VAL A 150 4.87 9.25 24.50
C VAL A 150 3.39 8.90 24.42
N ILE A 151 3.04 7.59 24.46
CA ILE A 151 1.66 7.14 24.34
C ILE A 151 0.92 7.38 25.67
N ASP A 152 -0.08 8.22 25.64
CA ASP A 152 -0.85 8.66 26.79
C ASP A 152 -2.35 8.79 26.48
N GLY A 153 -3.12 9.27 27.48
CA GLY A 153 -4.52 9.63 27.34
C GLY A 153 -5.49 8.47 27.57
N LYS A 154 -6.76 8.70 27.26
CA LYS A 154 -7.89 7.80 27.59
C LYS A 154 -7.79 6.41 26.98
N TYR A 155 -7.16 6.29 25.82
CA TYR A 155 -7.08 5.04 25.06
C TYR A 155 -5.64 4.51 24.98
N LYS A 156 -4.78 4.88 25.94
CA LYS A 156 -3.33 4.57 25.92
C LYS A 156 -3.03 3.08 25.78
N GLU A 157 -3.77 2.21 26.46
CA GLU A 157 -3.54 0.76 26.41
C GLU A 157 -3.83 0.21 25.00
N ARG A 158 -4.91 0.67 24.39
CA ARG A 158 -5.27 0.32 23.01
C ARG A 158 -4.20 0.79 22.02
N ASP A 159 -3.85 2.07 22.14
CA ASP A 159 -2.97 2.76 21.21
C ASP A 159 -1.53 2.21 21.31
N TYR A 160 -1.12 1.89 22.55
CA TYR A 160 0.16 1.21 22.82
C TYR A 160 0.19 -0.18 22.18
N ALA A 161 -0.86 -0.98 22.35
CA ALA A 161 -0.93 -2.31 21.74
C ALA A 161 -0.90 -2.24 20.21
N ILE A 162 -1.62 -1.28 19.58
CA ILE A 162 -1.61 -1.07 18.14
C ILE A 162 -0.19 -0.75 17.63
N ILE A 163 0.49 0.21 18.24
CA ILE A 163 1.84 0.64 17.79
C ILE A 163 2.86 -0.47 18.05
N THR A 164 2.77 -1.18 19.20
CA THR A 164 3.63 -2.31 19.53
C THR A 164 3.51 -3.43 18.49
N LEU A 165 2.29 -3.78 18.07
CA LEU A 165 2.06 -4.78 17.02
C LEU A 165 2.64 -4.34 15.66
N PHE A 166 2.52 -3.06 15.28
CA PHE A 166 3.15 -2.58 14.06
C PHE A 166 4.67 -2.69 14.10
N LEU A 167 5.29 -2.29 15.21
CA LEU A 167 6.75 -2.24 15.36
C LEU A 167 7.39 -3.62 15.55
N ASN A 168 6.66 -4.60 16.12
CA ASN A 168 7.20 -5.93 16.35
C ASN A 168 6.82 -6.94 15.27
N CYS A 169 5.57 -6.93 14.80
CA CYS A 169 5.07 -7.95 13.85
C CYS A 169 5.05 -7.46 12.40
N GLY A 170 5.26 -6.17 12.16
CA GLY A 170 5.26 -5.60 10.82
C GLY A 170 3.95 -5.81 10.05
N MET A 171 2.81 -5.83 10.73
CA MET A 171 1.49 -6.04 10.11
C MET A 171 1.13 -4.94 9.11
N ARG A 172 0.29 -5.28 8.12
CA ARG A 172 -0.37 -4.26 7.30
C ARG A 172 -1.51 -3.62 8.09
N LEU A 173 -1.84 -2.36 7.79
CA LEU A 173 -2.94 -1.64 8.44
C LEU A 173 -4.27 -2.40 8.35
N SER A 174 -4.59 -2.94 7.17
CA SER A 174 -5.80 -3.74 6.95
C SER A 174 -5.82 -5.02 7.79
N GLU A 175 -4.67 -5.67 7.93
CA GLU A 175 -4.52 -6.88 8.75
C GLU A 175 -4.80 -6.55 10.23
N LEU A 176 -4.16 -5.52 10.78
CA LEU A 176 -4.35 -5.12 12.17
C LEU A 176 -5.80 -4.77 12.50
N VAL A 177 -6.48 -4.00 11.66
CA VAL A 177 -7.87 -3.61 11.94
C VAL A 177 -8.87 -4.77 11.76
N SER A 178 -8.50 -5.82 11.02
CA SER A 178 -9.35 -7.00 10.83
C SER A 178 -9.28 -8.00 11.96
N ILE A 179 -8.27 -7.94 12.84
CA ILE A 179 -8.08 -8.89 13.93
C ILE A 179 -9.31 -8.92 14.86
N ASN A 180 -9.76 -10.14 15.19
CA ASN A 180 -10.72 -10.37 16.25
C ASN A 180 -10.00 -10.84 17.52
N TYR A 181 -10.61 -10.61 18.68
CA TYR A 181 -9.97 -11.02 19.94
C TYR A 181 -9.79 -12.56 20.07
N ASN A 182 -10.58 -13.35 19.32
CA ASN A 182 -10.45 -14.81 19.29
C ASN A 182 -9.41 -15.32 18.27
N ASP A 183 -8.81 -14.46 17.46
CA ASP A 183 -7.83 -14.88 16.45
C ASP A 183 -6.44 -15.12 17.06
N ILE A 184 -6.21 -14.60 18.28
CA ILE A 184 -4.99 -14.84 19.05
C ILE A 184 -5.17 -16.12 19.85
N LYS A 185 -4.29 -17.09 19.63
CA LYS A 185 -4.31 -18.38 20.33
C LYS A 185 -3.46 -18.37 21.59
N ASP A 186 -3.65 -19.35 22.45
CA ASP A 186 -2.94 -19.47 23.74
C ASP A 186 -1.41 -19.60 23.58
N ASP A 187 -0.96 -20.14 22.44
CA ASP A 187 0.48 -20.22 22.10
C ASP A 187 1.08 -18.90 21.56
N GLY A 188 0.32 -17.82 21.57
CA GLY A 188 0.72 -16.53 21.02
C GLY A 188 0.71 -16.47 19.49
N SER A 189 0.19 -17.49 18.81
CA SER A 189 0.02 -17.44 17.35
C SER A 189 -1.24 -16.66 16.96
N LEU A 190 -1.15 -15.93 15.85
CA LEU A 190 -2.22 -15.14 15.28
C LEU A 190 -2.33 -15.45 13.79
N VAL A 191 -3.47 -15.95 13.35
CA VAL A 191 -3.76 -16.16 11.93
C VAL A 191 -4.25 -14.86 11.31
N ILE A 192 -3.55 -14.37 10.30
CA ILE A 192 -3.91 -13.15 9.58
C ILE A 192 -4.26 -13.47 8.14
N THR A 193 -5.41 -12.99 7.70
CA THR A 193 -5.82 -13.08 6.30
C THR A 193 -5.31 -11.85 5.54
N GLY A 194 -4.44 -12.07 4.59
CA GLY A 194 -3.83 -11.04 3.76
C GLY A 194 -4.58 -10.78 2.44
N LYS A 195 -3.93 -10.05 1.53
CA LYS A 195 -4.46 -9.78 0.19
C LYS A 195 -4.69 -11.09 -0.58
N GLY A 196 -5.86 -11.22 -1.23
CA GLY A 196 -6.22 -12.42 -1.99
C GLY A 196 -6.63 -13.60 -1.12
N ASN A 197 -7.09 -13.35 0.11
CA ASN A 197 -7.53 -14.36 1.07
C ASN A 197 -6.43 -15.38 1.47
N LYS A 198 -5.16 -14.97 1.32
CA LYS A 198 -4.02 -15.81 1.76
C LYS A 198 -3.83 -15.64 3.26
N GLU A 199 -3.82 -16.74 3.98
CA GLU A 199 -3.56 -16.75 5.40
C GLU A 199 -2.07 -16.90 5.68
N ARG A 200 -1.61 -16.25 6.74
CA ARG A 200 -0.30 -16.48 7.33
C ARG A 200 -0.37 -16.46 8.85
N ILE A 201 0.52 -17.19 9.48
CA ILE A 201 0.67 -17.17 10.93
C ILE A 201 1.70 -16.09 11.29
N VAL A 202 1.36 -15.29 12.30
CA VAL A 202 2.27 -14.34 12.94
C VAL A 202 2.40 -14.75 14.40
N TYR A 203 3.63 -14.90 14.87
CA TYR A 203 3.91 -15.18 16.27
C TYR A 203 4.10 -13.87 17.04
N LEU A 204 3.34 -13.69 18.10
CA LEU A 204 3.46 -12.53 18.98
C LEU A 204 4.58 -12.79 19.99
N ASN A 205 5.52 -11.85 20.08
CA ASN A 205 6.51 -11.88 21.15
C ASN A 205 5.88 -11.41 22.48
N GLN A 206 6.60 -11.56 23.58
CA GLN A 206 6.09 -11.25 24.92
C GLN A 206 5.62 -9.78 25.03
N ALA A 207 6.33 -8.83 24.44
CA ALA A 207 5.93 -7.42 24.44
C ALA A 207 4.56 -7.17 23.76
N CYS A 208 4.29 -7.89 22.67
CA CYS A 208 2.99 -7.84 21.99
C CYS A 208 1.88 -8.47 22.85
N ILE A 209 2.15 -9.64 23.45
CA ILE A 209 1.21 -10.33 24.33
C ILE A 209 0.85 -9.45 25.52
N ASP A 210 1.84 -8.91 26.22
CA ASP A 210 1.64 -8.04 27.38
C ASP A 210 0.83 -6.77 27.02
N ALA A 211 1.13 -6.17 25.88
CA ALA A 211 0.41 -4.99 25.40
C ALA A 211 -1.05 -5.31 25.08
N VAL A 212 -1.31 -6.43 24.42
CA VAL A 212 -2.67 -6.89 24.11
C VAL A 212 -3.43 -7.24 25.37
N VAL A 213 -2.83 -7.97 26.32
CA VAL A 213 -3.46 -8.34 27.60
C VAL A 213 -3.81 -7.07 28.40
N LYS A 214 -2.90 -6.11 28.52
CA LYS A 214 -3.20 -4.83 29.18
C LYS A 214 -4.39 -4.11 28.55
N TYR A 215 -4.48 -4.11 27.22
CA TYR A 215 -5.63 -3.53 26.55
C TYR A 215 -6.90 -4.34 26.77
N MET A 216 -6.85 -5.67 26.72
CA MET A 216 -8.01 -6.53 26.95
C MET A 216 -8.62 -6.35 28.33
N ASN A 217 -7.82 -6.04 29.35
CA ASN A 217 -8.31 -5.75 30.72
C ASN A 217 -9.16 -4.45 30.81
N VAL A 218 -8.97 -3.52 29.89
CA VAL A 218 -9.72 -2.23 29.84
C VAL A 218 -10.66 -2.13 28.65
N ARG A 219 -10.62 -3.12 27.74
CA ARG A 219 -11.49 -3.14 26.57
C ARG A 219 -12.95 -3.30 27.01
N PRO A 220 -13.88 -2.47 26.50
CA PRO A 220 -15.31 -2.66 26.78
C PRO A 220 -15.77 -4.06 26.30
N HIS A 221 -16.38 -4.81 27.18
CA HIS A 221 -16.98 -6.13 26.87
C HIS A 221 -18.51 -6.05 26.85
N ASP A 222 -19.08 -5.28 27.75
CA ASP A 222 -20.52 -5.12 27.89
C ASP A 222 -21.11 -4.37 26.71
N LYS A 223 -22.16 -4.92 26.11
CA LYS A 223 -22.89 -4.33 24.97
C LYS A 223 -22.11 -4.18 23.68
N VAL A 224 -20.89 -4.76 23.57
CA VAL A 224 -20.11 -4.76 22.33
C VAL A 224 -20.41 -6.03 21.53
N LYS A 225 -21.11 -5.87 20.41
CA LYS A 225 -21.43 -7.00 19.50
C LYS A 225 -20.27 -7.36 18.55
N ASP A 226 -19.33 -6.43 18.34
CA ASP A 226 -18.21 -6.61 17.42
C ASP A 226 -17.10 -7.47 18.07
N LYS A 227 -16.69 -8.52 17.37
CA LYS A 227 -15.58 -9.38 17.79
C LYS A 227 -14.21 -8.75 17.57
N ALA A 228 -14.14 -7.54 17.01
CA ALA A 228 -12.89 -6.86 16.75
C ALA A 228 -11.99 -6.77 17.98
N LEU A 229 -10.70 -7.05 17.81
CA LEU A 229 -9.73 -6.85 18.88
C LEU A 229 -9.71 -5.38 19.28
N PHE A 230 -9.51 -4.47 18.33
CA PHE A 230 -9.40 -3.03 18.58
C PHE A 230 -10.71 -2.29 18.28
N LEU A 231 -11.19 -1.54 19.29
CA LEU A 231 -12.42 -0.78 19.22
C LEU A 231 -12.15 0.72 19.08
N SER A 232 -13.02 1.38 18.33
CA SER A 232 -13.12 2.84 18.26
C SER A 232 -13.77 3.40 19.54
N SER A 233 -13.81 4.73 19.65
CA SER A 233 -14.56 5.42 20.73
C SER A 233 -16.07 5.14 20.72
N ARG A 234 -16.60 4.59 19.63
CA ARG A 234 -18.01 4.19 19.48
C ARG A 234 -18.25 2.70 19.75
N ASN A 235 -17.27 2.00 20.31
CA ASN A 235 -17.31 0.55 20.59
C ASN A 235 -17.58 -0.31 19.35
N GLN A 236 -17.13 0.13 18.19
CA GLN A 236 -17.14 -0.60 16.93
C GLN A 236 -15.71 -0.86 16.49
N ARG A 237 -15.50 -1.78 15.54
CA ARG A 237 -14.19 -2.03 14.93
C ARG A 237 -13.49 -0.72 14.57
N ILE A 238 -12.24 -0.58 14.98
CA ILE A 238 -11.47 0.61 14.67
C ILE A 238 -11.26 0.74 13.16
N SER A 239 -11.43 1.95 12.63
CA SER A 239 -11.24 2.17 11.19
C SER A 239 -9.77 2.37 10.83
N PRO A 240 -9.35 2.01 9.58
CA PRO A 240 -8.01 2.32 9.10
C PRO A 240 -7.65 3.81 9.25
N LYS A 241 -8.59 4.71 9.00
CA LYS A 241 -8.37 6.16 9.13
C LYS A 241 -8.09 6.56 10.59
N THR A 242 -8.79 5.97 11.54
CA THR A 242 -8.57 6.22 12.97
C THR A 242 -7.18 5.77 13.40
N VAL A 243 -6.74 4.59 12.94
CA VAL A 243 -5.37 4.08 13.23
C VAL A 243 -4.30 4.96 12.57
N GLN A 244 -4.51 5.41 11.34
CA GLN A 244 -3.59 6.35 10.68
C GLN A 244 -3.47 7.65 11.47
N HIS A 245 -4.60 8.24 11.87
CA HIS A 245 -4.61 9.48 12.65
C HIS A 245 -3.89 9.31 14.00
N LEU A 246 -4.16 8.22 14.71
CA LEU A 246 -3.51 7.86 15.96
C LEU A 246 -1.98 7.80 15.78
N VAL A 247 -1.49 7.09 14.77
CA VAL A 247 -0.05 6.98 14.50
C VAL A 247 0.56 8.35 14.21
N TYR A 248 -0.07 9.19 13.39
CA TYR A 248 0.42 10.54 13.12
C TYR A 248 0.47 11.39 14.39
N THR A 249 -0.56 11.34 15.23
CA THR A 249 -0.60 12.09 16.49
C THR A 249 0.56 11.72 17.41
N TYR A 250 0.89 10.43 17.55
CA TYR A 250 2.00 10.01 18.39
C TYR A 250 3.37 10.25 17.76
N LEU A 251 3.49 10.20 16.43
CA LEU A 251 4.70 10.62 15.73
C LEU A 251 4.98 12.11 15.96
N ASP A 252 3.97 12.96 15.90
CA ASP A 252 4.10 14.39 16.21
C ASP A 252 4.50 14.61 17.67
N LYS A 253 3.85 13.94 18.64
CA LYS A 253 4.23 13.98 20.06
C LYS A 253 5.67 13.51 20.31
N ALA A 254 6.15 12.55 19.55
CA ALA A 254 7.52 12.08 19.63
C ALA A 254 8.53 13.04 18.96
N GLY A 255 8.07 14.13 18.34
CA GLY A 255 8.92 15.05 17.57
C GLY A 255 9.41 14.47 16.24
N LEU A 256 8.65 13.55 15.65
CA LEU A 256 8.98 12.85 14.40
C LEU A 256 8.03 13.20 13.24
N GLY A 257 7.15 14.17 13.41
CA GLY A 257 6.11 14.56 12.44
C GLY A 257 6.66 14.96 11.07
N ASP A 258 7.76 15.73 11.05
CA ASP A 258 8.37 16.25 9.81
C ASP A 258 9.05 15.17 8.95
N ARG A 259 9.21 13.94 9.47
CA ARG A 259 9.90 12.85 8.75
C ARG A 259 9.05 12.17 7.68
N ASN A 260 7.79 12.59 7.50
CA ASN A 260 6.84 11.93 6.57
C ASN A 260 6.71 10.42 6.80
N LEU A 261 6.67 10.02 8.06
CA LEU A 261 6.44 8.64 8.48
C LEU A 261 4.94 8.31 8.41
N SER A 262 4.62 7.03 8.25
CA SER A 262 3.25 6.54 8.15
C SER A 262 3.16 5.13 8.74
N VAL A 263 1.95 4.61 8.93
CA VAL A 263 1.75 3.22 9.36
C VAL A 263 2.57 2.23 8.53
N HIS A 264 2.65 2.43 7.22
CA HIS A 264 3.46 1.57 6.36
C HIS A 264 4.97 1.68 6.66
N LYS A 265 5.41 2.85 7.14
CA LYS A 265 6.81 3.04 7.57
C LYS A 265 7.11 2.38 8.90
N LEU A 266 6.13 2.21 9.79
CA LEU A 266 6.31 1.39 11.01
C LEU A 266 6.53 -0.09 10.66
N ARG A 267 5.85 -0.60 9.63
CA ARG A 267 6.14 -1.94 9.10
C ARG A 267 7.56 -2.03 8.50
N HIS A 268 8.02 -0.99 7.80
CA HIS A 268 9.42 -0.93 7.35
C HIS A 268 10.39 -0.91 8.53
N THR A 269 10.05 -0.18 9.60
CA THR A 269 10.82 -0.17 10.84
C THR A 269 10.94 -1.56 11.44
N ALA A 270 9.82 -2.27 11.62
CA ALA A 270 9.83 -3.64 12.12
C ALA A 270 10.75 -4.55 11.31
N ALA A 271 10.63 -4.51 9.97
CA ALA A 271 11.47 -5.29 9.08
C ALA A 271 12.95 -4.96 9.21
N THR A 272 13.27 -3.66 9.27
CA THR A 272 14.66 -3.19 9.40
C THR A 272 15.26 -3.58 10.74
N LEU A 273 14.50 -3.42 11.84
CA LEU A 273 14.97 -3.80 13.17
C LEU A 273 15.18 -5.32 13.30
N MET A 274 14.28 -6.15 12.76
CA MET A 274 14.46 -7.60 12.69
C MET A 274 15.71 -7.99 11.90
N TYR A 275 15.95 -7.34 10.77
CA TYR A 275 17.11 -7.61 9.92
C TYR A 275 18.42 -7.17 10.58
N GLN A 276 18.47 -5.93 11.11
CA GLN A 276 19.70 -5.34 11.65
C GLN A 276 20.08 -5.89 13.02
N HIS A 277 19.11 -6.07 13.91
CA HIS A 277 19.35 -6.45 15.30
C HIS A 277 18.99 -7.90 15.59
N GLY A 278 17.99 -8.46 14.89
CA GLY A 278 17.57 -9.85 15.06
C GLY A 278 18.33 -10.83 14.18
N HIS A 279 19.20 -10.36 13.27
CA HIS A 279 19.94 -11.17 12.30
C HIS A 279 19.03 -12.15 11.50
N VAL A 280 17.80 -11.75 11.28
CA VAL A 280 16.80 -12.55 10.56
C VAL A 280 17.19 -12.62 9.10
N ASP A 281 17.23 -13.84 8.55
CA ASP A 281 17.47 -14.05 7.12
C ASP A 281 16.38 -13.39 6.25
N LEU A 282 16.78 -12.96 5.05
CA LEU A 282 15.92 -12.20 4.14
C LEU A 282 14.71 -13.01 3.65
N LEU A 283 14.89 -14.33 3.45
CA LEU A 283 13.80 -15.22 3.04
C LEU A 283 12.80 -15.40 4.19
N LEU A 284 13.30 -15.59 5.40
CA LEU A 284 12.45 -15.67 6.61
C LEU A 284 11.74 -14.34 6.85
N LEU A 285 12.42 -13.20 6.67
CA LEU A 285 11.79 -11.87 6.77
C LEU A 285 10.68 -11.68 5.74
N LYS A 286 10.87 -12.17 4.50
CA LYS A 286 9.84 -12.16 3.46
C LYS A 286 8.60 -12.96 3.90
N GLU A 287 8.78 -14.13 4.50
CA GLU A 287 7.69 -14.97 5.01
C GLU A 287 6.95 -14.30 6.16
N ILE A 288 7.67 -13.82 7.17
CA ILE A 288 7.11 -13.10 8.33
C ILE A 288 6.24 -11.93 7.86
N LEU A 289 6.74 -11.16 6.89
CA LEU A 289 6.02 -10.00 6.37
C LEU A 289 4.92 -10.37 5.36
N GLY A 290 4.94 -11.56 4.76
CA GLY A 290 4.03 -11.95 3.69
C GLY A 290 4.22 -11.10 2.43
N HIS A 291 5.47 -10.95 1.97
CA HIS A 291 5.81 -10.30 0.70
C HIS A 291 5.74 -11.31 -0.46
N GLU A 292 4.95 -11.04 -1.47
CA GLU A 292 4.86 -11.90 -2.66
C GLU A 292 6.16 -11.86 -3.49
N ASN A 293 6.80 -10.69 -3.60
CA ASN A 293 8.02 -10.49 -4.36
C ASN A 293 9.24 -10.26 -3.45
N LEU A 294 10.36 -10.91 -3.76
CA LEU A 294 11.66 -10.70 -3.11
C LEU A 294 12.10 -9.23 -3.19
N GLY A 295 11.90 -8.55 -4.32
CA GLY A 295 12.27 -7.14 -4.51
C GLY A 295 11.66 -6.17 -3.51
N THR A 296 10.57 -6.53 -2.82
CA THR A 296 10.02 -5.74 -1.71
C THR A 296 10.76 -5.94 -0.39
N THR A 297 11.57 -7.01 -0.28
CA THR A 297 12.38 -7.33 0.90
C THR A 297 13.85 -6.94 0.66
N GLU A 298 14.33 -6.95 -0.59
CA GLU A 298 15.68 -6.51 -0.98
C GLU A 298 16.01 -5.06 -0.59
N ILE A 299 14.99 -4.20 -0.42
CA ILE A 299 15.20 -2.82 0.03
C ILE A 299 15.87 -2.74 1.40
N TYR A 300 15.82 -3.81 2.20
CA TYR A 300 16.45 -3.87 3.53
C TYR A 300 17.93 -4.28 3.47
N THR A 301 18.42 -4.85 2.35
CA THR A 301 19.82 -5.25 2.18
C THR A 301 20.76 -4.07 1.95
N HIS A 302 20.29 -2.97 1.40
CA HIS A 302 21.10 -1.77 1.15
C HIS A 302 21.54 -1.03 2.43
N ILE A 303 21.17 -1.52 3.62
CA ILE A 303 21.30 -0.78 4.89
C ILE A 303 22.47 -1.29 5.72
N ASN A 304 23.18 -2.38 5.29
CA ASN A 304 24.19 -2.96 6.19
C ASN A 304 25.48 -3.42 5.49
N ASP A 305 26.40 -2.45 5.27
CA ASP A 305 27.78 -2.73 4.83
C ASP A 305 28.56 -3.61 5.83
N GLU A 306 28.22 -3.54 7.13
CA GLU A 306 28.85 -4.38 8.16
C GLU A 306 28.43 -5.85 8.05
N ALA A 307 27.17 -6.15 7.70
CA ALA A 307 26.73 -7.52 7.47
C ALA A 307 27.44 -8.14 6.27
N ALA A 308 27.62 -7.36 5.19
CA ALA A 308 28.39 -7.83 4.02
C ALA A 308 29.86 -8.10 4.39
N LYS A 309 30.51 -7.24 5.18
CA LYS A 309 31.88 -7.46 5.67
C LYS A 309 31.97 -8.69 6.57
N LYS A 310 31.03 -8.86 7.52
CA LYS A 310 30.96 -10.04 8.39
C LYS A 310 30.74 -11.34 7.59
N ALA A 311 29.84 -11.32 6.60
CA ALA A 311 29.58 -12.46 5.73
C ALA A 311 30.83 -12.89 4.93
N ILE A 312 31.58 -11.93 4.38
CA ILE A 312 32.84 -12.22 3.70
C ILE A 312 33.88 -12.77 4.68
N GLN A 313 33.98 -12.20 5.88
CA GLN A 313 34.91 -12.66 6.91
C GLN A 313 34.54 -14.03 7.49
N SER A 314 33.26 -14.43 7.46
CA SER A 314 32.80 -15.75 7.91
C SER A 314 33.06 -16.86 6.90
N ASN A 315 33.53 -16.54 5.68
CA ASN A 315 33.89 -17.56 4.70
C ASN A 315 35.01 -18.45 5.29
N PRO A 316 34.85 -19.78 5.33
CA PRO A 316 35.85 -20.69 5.87
C PRO A 316 37.26 -20.50 5.27
N LEU A 317 37.31 -20.06 4.02
CA LEU A 317 38.57 -19.80 3.32
C LEU A 317 39.18 -18.42 3.61
N SER A 318 38.52 -17.55 4.38
CA SER A 318 39.04 -16.21 4.68
C SER A 318 40.35 -16.21 5.49
N LYS A 319 40.68 -17.33 6.15
CA LYS A 319 41.89 -17.54 6.95
C LYS A 319 42.94 -18.41 6.24
N GLU A 320 42.66 -18.91 5.06
CA GLU A 320 43.62 -19.69 4.29
C GLU A 320 44.79 -18.84 3.82
N LYS A 321 46.01 -19.32 4.07
CA LYS A 321 47.23 -18.69 3.58
C LYS A 321 47.84 -19.49 2.43
N PRO A 322 48.51 -18.83 1.47
CA PRO A 322 49.20 -19.53 0.40
C PRO A 322 50.22 -20.50 1.02
N LYS A 323 50.27 -21.72 0.49
CA LYS A 323 51.24 -22.77 0.94
C LYS A 323 52.59 -22.69 0.21
N TRP A 324 52.87 -21.57 -0.44
CA TRP A 324 54.09 -21.27 -1.17
C TRP A 324 54.66 -19.93 -0.74
#